data_b3d29d477b1a31f0aec4890e402341c4
#
_entry.id   b3d29d477b1a31f0aec4890e402341c4
#
_cell.length_a   1.000
_cell.length_b   1.000
_cell.length_c   1.000
_cell.angle_alpha   90.00
_cell.angle_beta   90.00
_cell.angle_gamma   90.00
#
_symmetry.space_group_name_H-M   'P 1'
#
loop_
_entity.id
_entity.type
_entity.pdbx_description
1 polymer ?
#
loop_
_entity_poly.entity_id
_entity_poly.type
_entity_poly.pdbx_seq_one_letter_code
_entity_poly.pdbx_strand_id
1 'polypeptide(L)'
;MYTRKHAVLAVLTLILVFASQSVASAPVLPNPILYLLGLEYFNTGGKDFVRYRFDVANKDVYPNDLFSKSPDLPPCGSNTQSARTWVDFYDQSGKKIQGFCALGKSSDLGTIWFALEEGKVPPSWVYIEMNDRKTNTKYKSNLSETTL
;
A
#
# COMPACT_ATOMS: atom_id res chain seq x y z
N MET A 1 35.28 -76.10 -27.51
CA MET A 1 35.84 -74.81 -27.12
C MET A 1 34.74 -73.76 -27.05
N TYR A 2 34.19 -73.53 -25.87
CA TYR A 2 33.10 -72.58 -25.66
C TYR A 2 33.63 -71.37 -24.91
N THR A 3 33.69 -70.23 -25.57
CA THR A 3 34.03 -68.95 -24.95
C THR A 3 32.74 -68.27 -24.46
N ARG A 4 32.57 -68.24 -23.16
CA ARG A 4 31.51 -67.47 -22.51
C ARG A 4 31.85 -65.98 -22.53
N LYS A 5 31.04 -65.17 -23.19
CA LYS A 5 31.06 -63.71 -23.10
C LYS A 5 30.26 -63.28 -21.86
N HIS A 6 30.92 -62.69 -20.89
CA HIS A 6 30.27 -62.03 -19.76
C HIS A 6 29.79 -60.65 -20.20
N ALA A 7 28.46 -60.49 -20.23
CA ALA A 7 27.86 -59.17 -20.38
C ALA A 7 27.85 -58.50 -19.00
N VAL A 8 28.59 -57.41 -18.88
CA VAL A 8 28.58 -56.53 -17.70
C VAL A 8 27.42 -55.57 -17.88
N LEU A 9 26.38 -55.76 -17.07
CA LEU A 9 25.20 -54.86 -17.00
C LEU A 9 25.56 -53.69 -16.10
N ALA A 10 25.88 -52.51 -16.69
CA ALA A 10 26.06 -51.26 -15.94
C ALA A 10 24.71 -50.68 -15.58
N VAL A 11 24.29 -50.79 -14.33
CA VAL A 11 23.12 -50.13 -13.80
C VAL A 11 23.48 -48.67 -13.51
N LEU A 12 22.99 -47.77 -14.38
CA LEU A 12 23.14 -46.32 -14.20
C LEU A 12 22.06 -45.81 -13.23
N THR A 13 22.41 -45.66 -11.97
CA THR A 13 21.48 -45.11 -10.95
C THR A 13 21.42 -43.59 -11.13
N LEU A 14 20.36 -43.10 -11.77
CA LEU A 14 20.09 -41.68 -11.93
C LEU A 14 19.53 -41.13 -10.60
N ILE A 15 20.37 -40.49 -9.78
CA ILE A 15 19.96 -39.80 -8.56
C ILE A 15 19.35 -38.46 -8.98
N LEU A 16 18.01 -38.36 -9.00
CA LEU A 16 17.29 -37.11 -9.12
C LEU A 16 17.42 -36.33 -7.79
N VAL A 17 18.33 -35.39 -7.74
CA VAL A 17 18.41 -34.42 -6.65
C VAL A 17 17.29 -33.38 -6.87
N PHE A 18 16.18 -33.54 -6.19
CA PHE A 18 15.16 -32.51 -6.09
C PHE A 18 15.74 -31.39 -5.20
N ALA A 19 16.28 -30.36 -5.81
CA ALA A 19 16.58 -29.12 -5.12
C ALA A 19 15.26 -28.49 -4.70
N SER A 20 14.88 -28.67 -3.44
CA SER A 20 13.76 -27.94 -2.82
C SER A 20 14.12 -26.47 -2.80
N GLN A 21 13.68 -25.72 -3.80
CA GLN A 21 13.79 -24.27 -3.78
C GLN A 21 12.79 -23.79 -2.70
N SER A 22 13.30 -23.40 -1.54
CA SER A 22 12.55 -22.66 -0.55
C SER A 22 12.14 -21.34 -1.20
N VAL A 23 10.90 -21.24 -1.65
CA VAL A 23 10.33 -19.96 -2.06
C VAL A 23 10.24 -19.14 -0.78
N ALA A 24 11.20 -18.24 -0.58
CA ALA A 24 11.17 -17.28 0.51
C ALA A 24 9.88 -16.47 0.33
N SER A 25 8.92 -16.66 1.25
CA SER A 25 7.71 -15.84 1.30
C SER A 25 8.13 -14.39 1.44
N ALA A 26 7.65 -13.51 0.54
CA ALA A 26 7.91 -12.09 0.67
C ALA A 26 7.43 -11.61 2.06
N PRO A 27 8.20 -10.75 2.74
CA PRO A 27 7.82 -10.27 4.07
C PRO A 27 6.45 -9.59 4.00
N VAL A 28 5.55 -9.99 4.89
CA VAL A 28 4.23 -9.36 5.02
C VAL A 28 4.44 -7.98 5.62
N LEU A 29 4.10 -6.94 4.86
CA LEU A 29 4.19 -5.55 5.33
C LEU A 29 3.08 -5.29 6.38
N PRO A 30 3.39 -4.51 7.42
CA PRO A 30 2.40 -4.16 8.44
C PRO A 30 1.32 -3.22 7.88
N ASN A 31 0.17 -3.18 8.56
CA ASN A 31 -0.86 -2.20 8.27
C ASN A 31 -0.41 -0.77 8.68
N PRO A 32 -0.87 0.28 7.98
CA PRO A 32 -0.59 1.65 8.35
C PRO A 32 -1.12 2.01 9.75
N ILE A 33 -0.36 2.80 10.50
CA ILE A 33 -0.79 3.37 11.78
C ILE A 33 -1.12 4.83 11.53
N LEU A 34 -2.42 5.09 11.31
CA LEU A 34 -2.94 6.41 10.95
C LEU A 34 -3.19 7.27 12.18
N TYR A 35 -2.86 8.56 12.10
CA TYR A 35 -3.24 9.56 13.09
C TYR A 35 -3.46 10.94 12.45
N LEU A 36 -4.34 11.75 13.08
CA LEU A 36 -4.63 13.11 12.64
C LEU A 36 -3.46 14.03 13.03
N LEU A 37 -2.94 14.78 12.05
CA LEU A 37 -1.94 15.83 12.27
C LEU A 37 -2.57 17.16 12.63
N GLY A 38 -3.70 17.50 12.03
CA GLY A 38 -4.37 18.76 12.23
C GLY A 38 -5.35 19.13 11.14
N LEU A 39 -5.94 20.30 11.30
CA LEU A 39 -6.91 20.88 10.39
C LEU A 39 -6.32 22.10 9.69
N GLU A 40 -6.66 22.29 8.43
CA GLU A 40 -6.25 23.43 7.63
C GLU A 40 -7.47 23.97 6.88
N TYR A 41 -7.73 25.28 7.05
CA TYR A 41 -8.82 25.97 6.36
C TYR A 41 -8.29 26.59 5.07
N PHE A 42 -9.03 26.44 3.98
CA PHE A 42 -8.65 27.03 2.69
C PHE A 42 -9.89 27.33 1.85
N ASN A 43 -9.75 28.30 0.94
CA ASN A 43 -10.79 28.66 -0.03
C ASN A 43 -10.39 28.20 -1.43
N THR A 44 -11.31 27.62 -2.15
CA THR A 44 -11.13 27.31 -3.56
C THR A 44 -12.48 27.39 -4.30
N GLY A 45 -12.47 28.01 -5.48
CA GLY A 45 -13.70 28.18 -6.27
C GLY A 45 -14.79 29.00 -5.56
N GLY A 46 -14.40 29.92 -4.64
CA GLY A 46 -15.35 30.73 -3.87
C GLY A 46 -16.07 29.99 -2.73
N LYS A 47 -15.59 28.81 -2.38
CA LYS A 47 -16.08 28.01 -1.27
C LYS A 47 -15.00 27.74 -0.25
N ASP A 48 -15.37 27.71 1.02
CA ASP A 48 -14.50 27.43 2.13
C ASP A 48 -14.51 25.93 2.44
N PHE A 49 -13.33 25.39 2.74
CA PHE A 49 -13.12 23.98 3.01
C PHE A 49 -12.25 23.79 4.25
N VAL A 50 -12.45 22.66 4.91
CA VAL A 50 -11.59 22.15 5.98
C VAL A 50 -10.86 20.93 5.46
N ARG A 51 -9.53 20.98 5.46
CA ARG A 51 -8.65 19.85 5.14
C ARG A 51 -8.23 19.17 6.42
N TYR A 52 -8.52 17.87 6.51
CA TYR A 52 -8.10 16.97 7.58
C TYR A 52 -6.81 16.30 7.14
N ARG A 53 -5.70 16.66 7.78
CA ARG A 53 -4.36 16.18 7.44
C ARG A 53 -3.96 15.03 8.35
N PHE A 54 -3.41 13.99 7.74
CA PHE A 54 -2.99 12.77 8.45
C PHE A 54 -1.54 12.43 8.15
N ASP A 55 -0.96 11.66 9.06
CA ASP A 55 0.32 10.99 8.89
C ASP A 55 0.17 9.50 9.23
N VAL A 56 1.11 8.69 8.74
CA VAL A 56 1.25 7.28 9.07
C VAL A 56 2.52 7.09 9.88
N ALA A 57 2.37 6.73 11.16
CA ALA A 57 3.48 6.67 12.12
C ALA A 57 4.58 5.69 11.70
N ASN A 58 4.19 4.59 11.04
CA ASN A 58 5.11 3.55 10.60
C ASN A 58 5.45 3.64 9.09
N LYS A 59 5.37 4.82 8.48
CA LYS A 59 5.62 5.00 7.03
C LYS A 59 6.99 4.52 6.57
N ASP A 60 8.01 4.60 7.43
CA ASP A 60 9.39 4.25 7.09
C ASP A 60 9.64 2.73 6.95
N VAL A 61 8.69 1.88 7.38
CA VAL A 61 8.80 0.42 7.19
C VAL A 61 8.46 -0.02 5.77
N TYR A 62 7.84 0.86 4.97
CA TYR A 62 7.46 0.52 3.60
C TYR A 62 8.63 0.73 2.65
N PRO A 63 9.03 -0.32 1.90
CA PRO A 63 10.17 -0.25 1.01
C PRO A 63 9.89 0.63 -0.22
N ASN A 64 10.94 1.27 -0.74
CA ASN A 64 10.83 2.19 -1.87
C ASN A 64 10.25 1.55 -3.14
N ASP A 65 10.44 0.25 -3.33
CA ASP A 65 9.92 -0.48 -4.48
C ASP A 65 8.41 -0.74 -4.42
N LEU A 66 7.76 -0.45 -3.27
CA LEU A 66 6.29 -0.42 -3.16
C LEU A 66 5.69 0.75 -3.94
N PHE A 67 6.46 1.83 -4.11
CA PHE A 67 6.01 3.07 -4.74
C PHE A 67 6.56 3.17 -6.17
N SER A 68 5.78 3.74 -7.08
CA SER A 68 6.28 4.09 -8.41
C SER A 68 6.46 5.60 -8.49
N LYS A 69 7.48 6.01 -9.24
CA LYS A 69 7.71 7.43 -9.51
C LYS A 69 6.43 8.06 -10.03
N SER A 70 5.81 8.88 -9.21
CA SER A 70 4.67 9.71 -9.58
C SER A 70 5.17 11.08 -10.04
N PRO A 71 4.47 11.79 -10.92
CA PRO A 71 4.76 13.21 -11.14
C PRO A 71 4.78 13.95 -9.80
N ASP A 72 5.54 15.06 -9.71
CA ASP A 72 5.70 15.89 -8.50
C ASP A 72 4.39 16.65 -8.16
N LEU A 73 3.35 15.88 -7.91
CA LEU A 73 2.03 16.38 -7.51
C LEU A 73 1.76 15.98 -6.05
N PRO A 74 1.03 16.83 -5.30
CA PRO A 74 0.61 16.46 -3.94
C PRO A 74 -0.10 15.11 -3.95
N PRO A 75 0.13 14.23 -2.96
CA PRO A 75 -0.49 12.91 -2.92
C PRO A 75 -2.00 12.93 -3.11
N CYS A 76 -2.69 13.80 -2.39
CA CYS A 76 -4.13 13.98 -2.51
C CYS A 76 -4.45 15.19 -3.37
N GLY A 77 -5.54 15.12 -4.13
CA GLY A 77 -5.92 16.15 -5.11
C GLY A 77 -5.25 16.00 -6.47
N SER A 78 -4.24 15.17 -6.58
CA SER A 78 -3.67 14.77 -7.87
C SER A 78 -4.36 13.50 -8.36
N ASN A 79 -5.04 13.59 -9.48
CA ASN A 79 -5.82 12.48 -10.02
C ASN A 79 -4.96 11.56 -10.92
N THR A 80 -3.81 11.11 -10.43
CA THR A 80 -2.95 10.19 -11.18
C THR A 80 -3.36 8.74 -10.95
N GLN A 81 -4.34 8.28 -11.69
CA GLN A 81 -4.77 6.88 -11.68
C GLN A 81 -3.69 5.88 -12.14
N SER A 82 -2.50 6.36 -12.53
CA SER A 82 -1.36 5.55 -12.95
C SER A 82 -0.43 5.14 -11.80
N ALA A 83 -0.57 5.71 -10.61
CA ALA A 83 0.26 5.35 -9.47
C ALA A 83 0.17 3.86 -9.16
N ARG A 84 1.30 3.23 -8.80
CA ARG A 84 1.31 1.86 -8.33
C ARG A 84 0.60 1.75 -6.99
N THR A 85 0.92 2.66 -6.08
CA THR A 85 0.38 2.68 -4.72
C THR A 85 -0.38 3.98 -4.48
N TRP A 86 -1.54 3.87 -3.88
CA TRP A 86 -2.37 5.01 -3.49
C TRP A 86 -3.14 4.72 -2.21
N VAL A 87 -3.66 5.77 -1.60
CA VAL A 87 -4.51 5.71 -0.41
C VAL A 87 -5.92 6.17 -0.76
N ASP A 88 -6.90 5.43 -0.26
CA ASP A 88 -8.30 5.82 -0.20
C ASP A 88 -8.71 6.04 1.26
N PHE A 89 -9.50 7.09 1.53
CA PHE A 89 -10.08 7.37 2.85
C PHE A 89 -11.51 6.83 2.95
N TYR A 90 -11.82 6.25 4.08
CA TYR A 90 -13.14 5.72 4.42
C TYR A 90 -13.58 6.19 5.80
N ASP A 91 -14.89 6.34 5.99
CA ASP A 91 -15.46 6.50 7.33
C ASP A 91 -15.54 5.15 8.07
N GLN A 92 -15.90 5.20 9.33
CA GLN A 92 -16.03 4.01 10.18
C GLN A 92 -17.05 2.97 9.67
N SER A 93 -18.01 3.38 8.82
CA SER A 93 -19.00 2.49 8.21
C SER A 93 -18.48 1.80 6.94
N GLY A 94 -17.31 2.20 6.46
CA GLY A 94 -16.72 1.70 5.21
C GLY A 94 -17.15 2.48 3.97
N LYS A 95 -17.79 3.63 4.13
CA LYS A 95 -18.13 4.52 3.02
C LYS A 95 -16.90 5.33 2.63
N LYS A 96 -16.55 5.30 1.34
CA LYS A 96 -15.42 6.09 0.81
C LYS A 96 -15.73 7.59 0.92
N ILE A 97 -14.81 8.34 1.54
CA ILE A 97 -14.86 9.79 1.70
C ILE A 97 -14.14 10.46 0.53
N GLN A 98 -12.91 10.02 0.29
CA GLN A 98 -12.05 10.50 -0.77
C GLN A 98 -11.17 9.38 -1.27
N GLY A 99 -10.93 9.32 -2.55
CA GLY A 99 -10.09 8.33 -3.17
C GLY A 99 -8.86 8.91 -3.84
N PHE A 100 -7.89 8.03 -4.02
CA PHE A 100 -6.77 8.21 -4.90
C PHE A 100 -5.77 9.30 -4.50
N CYS A 101 -5.29 9.24 -3.25
CA CYS A 101 -4.06 9.93 -2.87
C CYS A 101 -2.87 9.12 -3.41
N ALA A 102 -2.35 9.49 -4.57
CA ALA A 102 -1.24 8.80 -5.22
C ALA A 102 0.04 8.94 -4.41
N LEU A 103 0.79 7.84 -4.24
CA LEU A 103 2.03 7.81 -3.47
C LEU A 103 3.22 7.51 -4.41
N GLY A 104 4.21 8.40 -4.44
CA GLY A 104 5.46 8.23 -5.18
C GLY A 104 6.61 7.71 -4.32
N LYS A 105 6.49 7.84 -3.00
CA LYS A 105 7.47 7.43 -1.98
C LYS A 105 6.80 7.25 -0.62
N SER A 106 7.45 6.57 0.31
CA SER A 106 6.90 6.32 1.66
C SER A 106 6.60 7.61 2.44
N SER A 107 7.42 8.65 2.29
CA SER A 107 7.20 9.94 2.98
C SER A 107 5.91 10.66 2.56
N ASP A 108 5.34 10.32 1.40
CA ASP A 108 4.05 10.89 0.97
C ASP A 108 2.90 10.48 1.90
N LEU A 109 3.04 9.38 2.63
CA LEU A 109 2.11 8.96 3.68
C LEU A 109 2.02 9.95 4.85
N GLY A 110 3.00 10.86 4.99
CA GLY A 110 2.98 11.96 5.97
C GLY A 110 2.24 13.21 5.47
N THR A 111 1.69 13.20 4.27
CA THR A 111 1.05 14.37 3.63
C THR A 111 -0.32 14.04 3.04
N ILE A 112 -0.92 12.94 3.45
CA ILE A 112 -2.25 12.53 2.98
C ILE A 112 -3.34 13.33 3.70
N TRP A 113 -4.45 13.57 3.01
CA TRP A 113 -5.57 14.35 3.52
C TRP A 113 -6.88 14.06 2.78
N PHE A 114 -7.98 14.41 3.42
CA PHE A 114 -9.26 14.64 2.74
C PHE A 114 -9.79 16.01 3.13
N ALA A 115 -10.71 16.56 2.33
CA ALA A 115 -11.34 17.84 2.60
C ALA A 115 -12.86 17.76 2.53
N LEU A 116 -13.51 18.55 3.36
CA LEU A 116 -14.95 18.76 3.34
C LEU A 116 -15.25 20.25 3.22
N GLU A 117 -16.33 20.61 2.54
CA GLU A 117 -16.84 21.96 2.51
C GLU A 117 -17.17 22.39 3.96
N GLU A 118 -16.82 23.63 4.33
CA GLU A 118 -17.08 24.16 5.67
C GLU A 118 -18.56 24.06 6.03
N GLY A 119 -18.84 23.70 7.28
CA GLY A 119 -20.19 23.41 7.77
C GLY A 119 -20.66 21.98 7.53
N LYS A 120 -19.94 21.15 6.78
CA LYS A 120 -20.21 19.71 6.72
C LYS A 120 -19.67 19.04 7.98
N VAL A 121 -20.48 18.15 8.56
CA VAL A 121 -20.06 17.36 9.72
C VAL A 121 -19.10 16.26 9.25
N PRO A 122 -17.84 16.23 9.75
CA PRO A 122 -16.93 15.14 9.44
C PRO A 122 -17.39 13.84 10.11
N PRO A 123 -17.03 12.67 9.56
CA PRO A 123 -17.17 11.41 10.30
C PRO A 123 -16.28 11.47 11.55
N SER A 124 -16.73 10.94 12.69
CA SER A 124 -15.94 10.94 13.93
C SER A 124 -14.64 10.15 13.81
N TRP A 125 -14.68 9.06 13.02
CA TRP A 125 -13.57 8.14 12.80
C TRP A 125 -13.38 7.86 11.33
N VAL A 126 -12.13 7.79 10.91
CA VAL A 126 -11.74 7.43 9.55
C VAL A 126 -10.62 6.39 9.57
N TYR A 127 -10.50 5.67 8.49
CA TYR A 127 -9.34 4.84 8.21
C TYR A 127 -8.92 5.00 6.76
N ILE A 128 -7.73 4.53 6.45
CA ILE A 128 -7.22 4.46 5.07
C ILE A 128 -7.08 3.01 4.63
N GLU A 129 -7.24 2.79 3.33
CA GLU A 129 -6.71 1.62 2.64
C GLU A 129 -5.58 2.08 1.71
N MET A 130 -4.38 1.59 1.98
CA MET A 130 -3.25 1.73 1.06
C MET A 130 -3.29 0.54 0.10
N ASN A 131 -3.39 0.84 -1.18
CA ASN A 131 -3.59 -0.16 -2.23
C ASN A 131 -2.30 -0.31 -3.05
N ASP A 132 -1.81 -1.53 -3.25
CA ASP A 132 -0.74 -1.86 -4.19
C ASP A 132 -1.32 -2.52 -5.44
N ARG A 133 -1.28 -1.82 -6.56
CA ARG A 133 -1.79 -2.30 -7.85
C ARG A 133 -1.06 -3.53 -8.36
N LYS A 134 0.25 -3.62 -8.09
CA LYS A 134 1.10 -4.70 -8.61
C LYS A 134 0.74 -6.06 -8.00
N THR A 135 0.45 -6.07 -6.71
CA THR A 135 0.13 -7.30 -5.97
C THR A 135 -1.35 -7.45 -5.68
N ASN A 136 -2.16 -6.43 -5.99
CA ASN A 136 -3.56 -6.33 -5.60
C ASN A 136 -3.77 -6.47 -4.08
N THR A 137 -2.79 -6.03 -3.31
CA THR A 137 -2.83 -6.08 -1.85
C THR A 137 -3.38 -4.77 -1.30
N LYS A 138 -4.15 -4.87 -0.22
CA LYS A 138 -4.70 -3.75 0.52
C LYS A 138 -4.22 -3.80 1.96
N TYR A 139 -3.73 -2.67 2.45
CA TYR A 139 -3.28 -2.49 3.83
C TYR A 139 -4.24 -1.52 4.52
N LYS A 140 -5.06 -2.04 5.41
CA LYS A 140 -6.06 -1.24 6.12
C LYS A 140 -5.48 -0.71 7.44
N SER A 141 -5.57 0.61 7.66
CA SER A 141 -5.11 1.23 8.90
C SER A 141 -6.04 0.96 10.09
N ASN A 142 -5.57 1.36 11.28
CA ASN A 142 -6.46 1.60 12.42
C ASN A 142 -7.46 2.72 12.10
N LEU A 143 -8.50 2.83 12.93
CA LEU A 143 -9.35 4.02 12.99
C LEU A 143 -8.58 5.18 13.64
N SER A 144 -8.69 6.38 13.07
CA SER A 144 -8.19 7.64 13.62
C SER A 144 -9.34 8.62 13.82
N GLU A 145 -9.34 9.35 14.92
CA GLU A 145 -10.28 10.44 15.15
C GLU A 145 -10.06 11.59 14.17
N THR A 146 -11.11 12.36 13.89
CA THR A 146 -11.07 13.58 13.06
C THR A 146 -11.15 14.85 13.91
N THR A 147 -11.21 14.72 15.23
CA THR A 147 -11.13 15.80 16.21
C THR A 147 -9.79 15.76 16.93
N LEU A 148 -9.25 16.96 17.22
CA LEU A 148 -8.02 17.16 18.01
C LEU A 148 -8.35 17.19 19.50
#